data_bff3c2ecd6a4a665b0bbb196dd28ff0b
#
_entry.id   bff3c2ecd6a4a665b0bbb196dd28ff0b
#
_cell.length_a   1.000
_cell.length_b   1.000
_cell.length_c   1.000
_cell.angle_alpha   90.00
_cell.angle_beta   90.00
_cell.angle_gamma   90.00
#
_symmetry.space_group_name_H-M   'P 1'
#
loop_
_entity.id
_entity.type
_entity.pdbx_description
1 polymer ?
#
loop_
_entity_poly.entity_id
_entity_poly.type
_entity_poly.pdbx_seq_one_letter_code
_entity_poly.pdbx_strand_id
1 'polypeptide(L)'
;MISRRDFIKMAGAGAAALAAGAAGPFGGFTASAQSRRSAATPLSPAEKVKVAFIGIGNRGKDNITEVMRTEMVDVVALCDVNMGAPHTQWAIAQFPGVPQYKDFRKMFDEMASKIEAVFVSTPDFSHFPISMRAV
;
A
#
# COMPACT_ATOMS: atom_id res chain seq x y z
N MET A 1 28.83 -16.85 -19.59
CA MET A 1 27.45 -16.64 -19.11
C MET A 1 27.53 -16.31 -17.63
N ILE A 2 27.25 -15.09 -17.24
CA ILE A 2 27.35 -14.64 -15.83
C ILE A 2 26.13 -15.15 -15.07
N SER A 3 26.34 -15.82 -13.92
CA SER A 3 25.24 -16.35 -13.11
C SER A 3 24.50 -15.22 -12.38
N ARG A 4 23.22 -15.44 -12.04
CA ARG A 4 22.43 -14.45 -11.26
C ARG A 4 23.09 -14.11 -9.91
N ARG A 5 23.81 -15.08 -9.31
CA ARG A 5 24.56 -14.86 -8.07
C ARG A 5 25.75 -13.92 -8.25
N ASP A 6 26.45 -14.02 -9.39
CA ASP A 6 27.61 -13.18 -9.67
C ASP A 6 27.21 -11.74 -9.99
N PHE A 7 26.05 -11.55 -10.64
CA PHE A 7 25.46 -10.23 -10.84
C PHE A 7 25.12 -9.50 -9.53
N ILE A 8 24.54 -10.22 -8.57
CA ILE A 8 24.19 -9.65 -7.24
C ILE A 8 25.45 -9.27 -6.45
N LYS A 9 26.50 -10.07 -6.53
CA LYS A 9 27.80 -9.77 -5.87
C LYS A 9 28.49 -8.54 -6.48
N MET A 10 28.42 -8.37 -7.80
CA MET A 10 28.98 -7.20 -8.47
C MET A 10 28.21 -5.93 -8.17
N ALA A 11 26.90 -5.99 -8.04
CA ALA A 11 26.07 -4.82 -7.67
C ALA A 11 26.30 -4.35 -6.22
N GLY A 12 26.71 -5.23 -5.32
CA GLY A 12 26.98 -4.90 -3.91
C GLY A 12 28.35 -4.26 -3.67
N ALA A 13 29.34 -4.45 -4.55
CA ALA A 13 30.68 -3.94 -4.37
C ALA A 13 30.89 -2.50 -4.92
N GLY A 14 29.93 -1.96 -5.68
CA GLY A 14 30.01 -0.64 -6.30
C GLY A 14 29.55 0.54 -5.43
N ALA A 15 28.96 0.30 -4.27
CA ALA A 15 28.33 1.35 -3.46
C ALA A 15 29.27 2.05 -2.46
N ALA A 16 30.53 1.64 -2.33
CA ALA A 16 31.45 2.17 -1.30
C ALA A 16 32.55 3.12 -1.82
N ALA A 17 32.60 3.49 -3.09
CA ALA A 17 33.74 4.20 -3.68
C ALA A 17 33.43 5.58 -4.31
N LEU A 18 32.32 6.25 -3.98
CA LEU A 18 32.01 7.59 -4.51
C LEU A 18 31.86 8.68 -3.44
N ALA A 19 32.68 8.63 -2.39
CA ALA A 19 32.79 9.69 -1.39
C ALA A 19 34.14 10.43 -1.45
N ALA A 20 34.73 10.62 -2.61
CA ALA A 20 35.89 11.49 -2.76
C ALA A 20 35.71 12.37 -4.01
N GLY A 21 35.61 13.67 -3.81
CA GLY A 21 35.24 14.68 -4.78
C GLY A 21 36.12 14.76 -6.02
N ALA A 22 35.47 15.10 -7.11
CA ALA A 22 36.09 15.82 -8.24
C ALA A 22 35.07 16.85 -8.70
N ALA A 23 35.35 18.10 -8.41
CA ALA A 23 34.71 19.24 -9.04
C ALA A 23 35.15 19.31 -10.51
N GLY A 24 34.30 18.90 -11.43
CA GLY A 24 34.45 19.11 -12.84
C GLY A 24 33.49 20.20 -13.34
N PRO A 25 33.81 20.93 -14.43
CA PRO A 25 33.11 22.14 -14.89
C PRO A 25 31.80 21.88 -15.63
N PHE A 26 31.21 20.72 -15.51
CA PHE A 26 29.88 20.43 -16.05
C PHE A 26 28.90 20.31 -14.89
N GLY A 27 27.94 21.27 -14.85
CA GLY A 27 26.95 21.45 -13.82
C GLY A 27 26.32 20.12 -13.34
N GLY A 28 26.59 19.80 -12.09
CA GLY A 28 26.16 18.57 -11.47
C GLY A 28 24.64 18.47 -11.41
N PHE A 29 24.10 17.49 -12.10
CA PHE A 29 22.81 16.95 -11.74
C PHE A 29 23.00 16.21 -10.41
N THR A 30 22.91 16.93 -9.29
CA THR A 30 22.71 16.31 -8.01
C THR A 30 21.29 15.74 -8.01
N ALA A 31 21.16 14.51 -8.44
CA ALA A 31 19.98 13.72 -8.16
C ALA A 31 19.94 13.52 -6.64
N SER A 32 19.45 14.50 -5.93
CA SER A 32 19.02 14.35 -4.54
C SER A 32 17.70 13.55 -4.54
N ALA A 33 17.80 12.29 -4.96
CA ALA A 33 16.85 11.28 -4.57
C ALA A 33 17.05 11.03 -3.06
N GLN A 34 16.86 12.05 -2.27
CA GLN A 34 16.57 11.92 -0.88
C GLN A 34 15.15 11.36 -0.80
N SER A 35 15.06 10.04 -0.99
CA SER A 35 13.99 9.28 -0.39
C SER A 35 13.99 9.69 1.08
N ARG A 36 13.11 10.61 1.42
CA ARG A 36 12.69 10.80 2.80
C ARG A 36 11.92 9.53 3.15
N ARG A 37 12.66 8.45 3.42
CA ARG A 37 12.17 7.46 4.36
C ARG A 37 12.08 8.24 5.66
N SER A 38 10.93 8.86 5.88
CA SER A 38 10.50 9.15 7.23
C SER A 38 10.75 7.85 7.98
N ALA A 39 11.66 7.87 8.93
CA ALA A 39 11.85 6.74 9.81
C ALA A 39 10.47 6.56 10.47
N ALA A 40 9.72 5.59 9.96
CA ALA A 40 8.43 5.27 10.51
C ALA A 40 8.71 4.90 11.97
N THR A 41 8.29 5.74 12.88
CA THR A 41 8.29 5.42 14.30
C THR A 41 7.55 4.09 14.40
N PRO A 42 8.15 3.06 15.02
CA PRO A 42 7.45 1.78 15.19
C PRO A 42 6.11 2.08 15.86
N LEU A 43 5.02 1.67 15.22
CA LEU A 43 3.68 1.84 15.78
C LEU A 43 3.66 1.20 17.17
N SER A 44 3.15 1.93 18.17
CA SER A 44 2.88 1.34 19.47
C SER A 44 1.93 0.15 19.27
N PRO A 45 2.05 -0.95 20.01
CA PRO A 45 1.11 -2.06 19.94
C PRO A 45 -0.36 -1.67 20.15
N ALA A 46 -0.59 -0.49 20.72
CA ALA A 46 -1.93 0.09 20.91
C ALA A 46 -2.41 0.94 19.71
N GLU A 47 -1.54 1.25 18.75
CA GLU A 47 -1.87 2.11 17.61
C GLU A 47 -2.17 1.23 16.39
N LYS A 48 -3.45 1.19 16.01
CA LYS A 48 -3.92 0.41 14.87
C LYS A 48 -3.78 1.21 13.58
N VAL A 49 -3.34 0.55 12.51
CA VAL A 49 -3.28 1.13 11.16
C VAL A 49 -4.69 1.28 10.60
N LYS A 50 -5.03 2.46 10.12
CA LYS A 50 -6.34 2.74 9.49
C LYS A 50 -6.36 2.24 8.06
N VAL A 51 -7.16 1.21 7.81
CA VAL A 51 -7.15 0.47 6.56
C VAL A 51 -8.47 0.61 5.80
N ALA A 52 -8.37 0.82 4.48
CA ALA A 52 -9.46 0.66 3.56
C ALA A 52 -9.35 -0.66 2.79
N PHE A 53 -10.45 -1.38 2.63
CA PHE A 53 -10.52 -2.59 1.83
C PHE A 53 -11.28 -2.36 0.54
N ILE A 54 -10.66 -2.72 -0.60
CA ILE A 54 -11.25 -2.62 -1.93
C ILE A 54 -11.33 -4.01 -2.56
N GLY A 55 -12.56 -4.46 -2.87
CA GLY A 55 -12.87 -5.84 -3.21
C GLY A 55 -13.07 -6.67 -1.94
N ILE A 56 -14.28 -6.69 -1.41
CA ILE A 56 -14.61 -7.31 -0.11
C ILE A 56 -15.37 -8.63 -0.23
N GLY A 57 -15.64 -9.08 -1.46
CA GLY A 57 -16.28 -10.37 -1.73
C GLY A 57 -15.26 -11.50 -1.88
N ASN A 58 -15.71 -12.75 -1.81
CA ASN A 58 -14.92 -13.95 -2.10
C ASN A 58 -13.48 -13.89 -1.51
N ARG A 59 -12.47 -13.74 -2.36
CA ARG A 59 -11.06 -13.65 -1.95
C ARG A 59 -10.79 -12.47 -1.00
N GLY A 60 -11.50 -11.36 -1.19
CA GLY A 60 -11.42 -10.21 -0.27
C GLY A 60 -11.82 -10.58 1.15
N LYS A 61 -12.83 -11.45 1.31
CA LYS A 61 -13.24 -11.96 2.63
C LYS A 61 -12.10 -12.69 3.33
N ASP A 62 -11.41 -13.59 2.62
CA ASP A 62 -10.29 -14.34 3.20
C ASP A 62 -9.17 -13.39 3.65
N ASN A 63 -8.78 -12.47 2.78
CA ASN A 63 -7.74 -11.49 3.06
C ASN A 63 -8.08 -10.60 4.26
N ILE A 64 -9.31 -10.08 4.33
CA ILE A 64 -9.77 -9.26 5.46
C ILE A 64 -9.75 -10.09 6.75
N THR A 65 -10.22 -11.33 6.71
CA THR A 65 -10.25 -12.20 7.88
C THR A 65 -8.84 -12.44 8.43
N GLU A 66 -7.85 -12.70 7.56
CA GLU A 66 -6.46 -12.89 7.98
C GLU A 66 -5.84 -11.60 8.54
N VAL A 67 -6.09 -10.46 7.90
CA VAL A 67 -5.60 -9.17 8.39
C VAL A 67 -6.20 -8.82 9.75
N MET A 68 -7.49 -9.06 9.95
CA MET A 68 -8.16 -8.80 11.23
C MET A 68 -7.63 -9.66 12.38
N ARG A 69 -7.11 -10.86 12.11
CA ARG A 69 -6.48 -11.72 13.12
C ARG A 69 -5.22 -11.11 13.73
N THR A 70 -4.59 -10.17 13.05
CA THR A 70 -3.40 -9.49 13.57
C THR A 70 -3.71 -8.52 14.69
N GLU A 71 -4.98 -8.10 14.82
CA GLU A 71 -5.46 -7.07 15.74
C GLU A 71 -4.79 -5.69 15.58
N MET A 72 -3.98 -5.52 14.53
CA MET A 72 -3.18 -4.31 14.26
C MET A 72 -3.89 -3.30 13.36
N VAL A 73 -5.11 -3.57 12.91
CA VAL A 73 -5.81 -2.73 11.94
C VAL A 73 -7.14 -2.20 12.48
N ASP A 74 -7.50 -1.00 12.01
CA ASP A 74 -8.80 -0.38 12.18
C ASP A 74 -9.41 -0.15 10.80
N VAL A 75 -10.60 -0.69 10.56
CA VAL A 75 -11.26 -0.62 9.25
C VAL A 75 -11.99 0.70 9.13
N VAL A 76 -11.53 1.58 8.24
CA VAL A 76 -12.09 2.93 8.08
C VAL A 76 -12.94 3.11 6.82
N ALA A 77 -12.81 2.23 5.82
CA ALA A 77 -13.65 2.25 4.62
C ALA A 77 -13.73 0.88 3.96
N LEU A 78 -14.87 0.60 3.33
CA LEU A 78 -15.14 -0.59 2.53
C LEU A 78 -15.55 -0.17 1.12
N CYS A 79 -14.96 -0.80 0.09
CA CYS A 79 -15.30 -0.51 -1.30
C CYS A 79 -15.47 -1.79 -2.11
N ASP A 80 -16.59 -1.91 -2.82
CA ASP A 80 -16.84 -2.98 -3.78
C ASP A 80 -17.85 -2.51 -4.82
N VAL A 81 -17.61 -2.77 -6.10
CA VAL A 81 -18.54 -2.39 -7.19
C VAL A 81 -19.93 -3.00 -7.00
N ASN A 82 -19.98 -4.17 -6.36
CA ASN A 82 -21.20 -4.90 -6.03
C ASN A 82 -21.61 -4.74 -4.56
N MET A 83 -21.30 -3.58 -3.95
CA MET A 83 -21.67 -3.30 -2.57
C MET A 83 -23.17 -3.54 -2.32
N GLY A 84 -23.50 -4.37 -1.33
CA GLY A 84 -24.86 -4.82 -1.02
C GLY A 84 -25.25 -6.16 -1.66
N ALA A 85 -24.42 -6.75 -2.55
CA ALA A 85 -24.65 -8.09 -3.09
C ALA A 85 -24.45 -9.19 -2.01
N PRO A 86 -24.98 -10.40 -2.19
CA PRO A 86 -24.88 -11.47 -1.18
C PRO A 86 -23.46 -11.76 -0.69
N HIS A 87 -22.47 -11.70 -1.59
CA HIS A 87 -21.07 -11.96 -1.29
C HIS A 87 -20.36 -10.82 -0.52
N THR A 88 -20.99 -9.64 -0.40
CA THR A 88 -20.47 -8.49 0.36
C THR A 88 -21.22 -8.24 1.68
N GLN A 89 -22.37 -8.86 1.89
CA GLN A 89 -23.21 -8.66 3.08
C GLN A 89 -22.50 -8.98 4.39
N TRP A 90 -21.62 -9.98 4.38
CA TRP A 90 -20.85 -10.38 5.56
C TRP A 90 -19.99 -9.21 6.09
N ALA A 91 -19.35 -8.43 5.21
CA ALA A 91 -18.50 -7.31 5.61
C ALA A 91 -19.34 -6.15 6.15
N ILE A 92 -20.51 -5.90 5.57
CA ILE A 92 -21.45 -4.88 6.04
C ILE A 92 -21.92 -5.23 7.47
N ALA A 93 -22.19 -6.50 7.72
CA ALA A 93 -22.61 -6.97 9.04
C ALA A 93 -21.46 -6.97 10.07
N GLN A 94 -20.24 -7.27 9.63
CA GLN A 94 -19.08 -7.32 10.51
C GLN A 94 -18.54 -5.94 10.90
N PHE A 95 -18.69 -4.95 10.01
CA PHE A 95 -18.19 -3.59 10.21
C PHE A 95 -19.33 -2.56 10.18
N PRO A 96 -20.25 -2.59 11.17
CA PRO A 96 -21.36 -1.66 11.21
C PRO A 96 -20.86 -0.22 11.39
N GLY A 97 -21.42 0.69 10.61
CA GLY A 97 -21.05 2.12 10.67
C GLY A 97 -19.80 2.53 9.87
N VAL A 98 -19.05 1.57 9.31
CA VAL A 98 -17.94 1.89 8.40
C VAL A 98 -18.48 2.39 7.06
N PRO A 99 -17.98 3.52 6.52
CA PRO A 99 -18.38 4.06 5.23
C PRO A 99 -18.21 3.04 4.09
N GLN A 100 -19.21 2.95 3.22
CA GLN A 100 -19.28 2.00 2.13
C GLN A 100 -19.32 2.70 0.79
N TYR A 101 -18.51 2.24 -0.15
CA TYR A 101 -18.37 2.83 -1.48
C TYR A 101 -18.52 1.79 -2.58
N LYS A 102 -19.13 2.19 -3.71
CA LYS A 102 -19.15 1.40 -4.95
C LYS A 102 -18.02 1.80 -5.91
N ASP A 103 -17.48 3.00 -5.75
CA ASP A 103 -16.39 3.52 -6.57
C ASP A 103 -15.22 3.92 -5.65
N PHE A 104 -14.06 3.31 -5.90
CA PHE A 104 -12.84 3.59 -5.14
C PHE A 104 -12.36 5.03 -5.30
N ARG A 105 -12.65 5.68 -6.44
CA ARG A 105 -12.26 7.08 -6.67
C ARG A 105 -12.97 7.98 -5.67
N LYS A 106 -14.28 7.79 -5.54
CA LYS A 106 -15.10 8.52 -4.56
C LYS A 106 -14.64 8.25 -3.13
N MET A 107 -14.30 7.00 -2.83
CA MET A 107 -13.73 6.64 -1.52
C MET A 107 -12.45 7.44 -1.23
N PHE A 108 -11.50 7.49 -2.16
CA PHE A 108 -10.27 8.25 -1.96
C PHE A 108 -10.52 9.75 -1.90
N ASP A 109 -11.42 10.31 -2.72
CA ASP A 109 -11.74 11.73 -2.68
C ASP A 109 -12.30 12.18 -1.32
N GLU A 110 -13.05 11.31 -0.64
CA GLU A 110 -13.68 11.62 0.65
C GLU A 110 -12.85 11.18 1.87
N MET A 111 -12.03 10.13 1.73
CA MET A 111 -11.42 9.45 2.87
C MET A 111 -9.88 9.42 2.86
N ALA A 112 -9.20 9.96 1.82
CA ALA A 112 -7.74 9.83 1.70
C ALA A 112 -6.98 10.27 2.96
N SER A 113 -7.40 11.33 3.63
CA SER A 113 -6.77 11.83 4.86
C SER A 113 -6.94 10.92 6.09
N LYS A 114 -7.84 9.95 6.01
CA LYS A 114 -8.16 9.01 7.10
C LYS A 114 -7.64 7.61 6.83
N ILE A 115 -7.13 7.33 5.63
CA ILE A 115 -6.64 6.02 5.20
C ILE A 115 -5.11 6.04 5.28
N GLU A 116 -4.54 5.08 5.98
CA GLU A 116 -3.09 4.90 6.11
C GLU A 116 -2.57 3.73 5.27
N ALA A 117 -3.44 2.75 5.00
CA ALA A 117 -3.12 1.62 4.14
C ALA A 117 -4.35 1.15 3.37
N VAL A 118 -4.11 0.50 2.23
CA VAL A 118 -5.16 -0.02 1.36
C VAL A 118 -4.88 -1.48 1.01
N PHE A 119 -5.87 -2.33 1.19
CA PHE A 119 -5.86 -3.69 0.65
C PHE A 119 -6.70 -3.78 -0.61
N VAL A 120 -6.09 -4.22 -1.71
CA VAL A 120 -6.75 -4.38 -3.00
C VAL A 120 -6.91 -5.86 -3.29
N SER A 121 -8.15 -6.35 -3.28
CA SER A 121 -8.51 -7.75 -3.52
C SER A 121 -9.49 -7.89 -4.70
N THR A 122 -9.35 -7.01 -5.66
CA THR A 122 -10.13 -6.98 -6.91
C THR A 122 -9.50 -7.89 -7.97
N PRO A 123 -10.15 -8.14 -9.11
CA PRO A 123 -9.51 -8.78 -10.26
C PRO A 123 -8.30 -7.99 -10.78
N ASP A 124 -7.33 -8.68 -11.37
CA ASP A 124 -6.00 -8.18 -11.76
C ASP A 124 -6.04 -6.89 -12.57
N PHE A 125 -6.98 -6.75 -13.50
CA PHE A 125 -7.12 -5.56 -14.35
C PHE A 125 -7.42 -4.27 -13.57
N SER A 126 -7.92 -4.39 -12.35
CA SER A 126 -8.25 -3.24 -11.49
C SER A 126 -7.14 -2.85 -10.51
N HIS A 127 -6.15 -3.72 -10.28
CA HIS A 127 -5.07 -3.45 -9.31
C HIS A 127 -4.28 -2.20 -9.66
N PHE A 128 -3.87 -2.06 -10.93
CA PHE A 128 -3.06 -0.92 -11.36
C PHE A 128 -3.76 0.44 -11.12
N PRO A 129 -4.98 0.69 -11.66
CA PRO A 129 -5.64 1.99 -11.48
C PRO A 129 -5.96 2.30 -10.01
N ILE A 130 -6.29 1.28 -9.19
CA ILE A 130 -6.56 1.46 -7.78
C ILE A 130 -5.28 1.82 -7.02
N SER A 131 -4.20 1.07 -7.23
CA SER A 131 -2.92 1.30 -6.56
C SER A 131 -2.30 2.65 -6.93
N MET A 132 -2.40 3.05 -8.21
CA MET A 132 -1.94 4.37 -8.66
C MET A 132 -2.73 5.53 -8.03
N ARG A 133 -3.96 5.30 -7.64
CA ARG A 133 -4.77 6.34 -6.96
C ARG A 133 -4.48 6.39 -5.47
N ALA A 134 -3.98 5.29 -4.88
CA ALA A 134 -3.70 5.17 -3.46
C ALA A 134 -2.34 5.79 -3.04
N VAL A 135 -1.43 6.00 -3.99
CA VAL A 135 -0.11 6.64 -3.78
C VAL A 135 -0.11 8.08 -4.26
#